data_441a3b96dc0acae53db8a49e4f769f0c
#
_entry.id   441a3b96dc0acae53db8a49e4f769f0c
#
_cell.length_a   1.000
_cell.length_b   1.000
_cell.length_c   1.000
_cell.angle_alpha   90.00
_cell.angle_beta   90.00
_cell.angle_gamma   90.00
#
_symmetry.space_group_name_H-M   'P 1'
#
loop_
_entity.id
_entity.type
_entity.pdbx_description
1 polymer ?
#
loop_
_entity_poly.entity_id
_entity_poly.type
_entity_poly.pdbx_seq_one_letter_code
_entity_poly.pdbx_strand_id
1 'polypeptide(L)'
;LNKTDLVIPDNLGVLREIIQKLNPNARIVETSFSKINPKELLNTGLFNFEEAEQSAGWIEELNKEEHTPETEEYGISSFVFRGQKPFHPERFWKYLNEEYPNNIIRTKGLFWLASRPEDAINFSQAGGSSRIERAGVWWASMTLDERTNYQSFIDNREFIESKWSEQWGDRMN
;
A
#
# COMPACT_ATOMS: atom_id res chain seq x y z
N LEU A 1 11.46 -3.96 -16.65
CA LEU A 1 10.09 -4.45 -16.77
C LEU A 1 9.96 -5.79 -16.07
N ASN A 2 9.17 -5.85 -15.00
CA ASN A 2 8.90 -7.12 -14.31
C ASN A 2 7.51 -7.67 -14.71
N LYS A 3 7.27 -8.95 -14.43
CA LYS A 3 6.03 -9.68 -14.75
C LYS A 3 5.78 -9.80 -16.27
N THR A 4 6.85 -9.92 -17.04
CA THR A 4 6.74 -10.05 -18.49
C THR A 4 6.11 -11.37 -18.94
N ASP A 5 6.09 -12.36 -18.05
CA ASP A 5 5.36 -13.63 -18.19
C ASP A 5 3.84 -13.48 -18.24
N LEU A 6 3.30 -12.34 -17.77
CA LEU A 6 1.87 -12.04 -17.79
C LEU A 6 1.45 -11.18 -18.99
N VAL A 7 2.40 -10.78 -19.84
CA VAL A 7 2.15 -9.87 -20.96
C VAL A 7 2.25 -10.64 -22.27
N ILE A 8 1.27 -10.42 -23.16
CA ILE A 8 1.30 -10.98 -24.51
C ILE A 8 2.50 -10.40 -25.26
N PRO A 9 3.28 -11.20 -26.02
CA PRO A 9 4.50 -10.76 -26.71
C PRO A 9 4.36 -9.47 -27.53
N ASP A 10 3.27 -9.32 -28.26
CA ASP A 10 3.01 -8.10 -29.07
C ASP A 10 2.89 -6.84 -28.20
N ASN A 11 2.24 -6.95 -27.05
CA ASN A 11 2.09 -5.84 -26.10
C ASN A 11 3.41 -5.50 -25.40
N LEU A 12 4.32 -6.46 -25.26
CA LEU A 12 5.63 -6.23 -24.67
C LEU A 12 6.47 -5.29 -25.54
N GLY A 13 6.38 -5.43 -26.87
CA GLY A 13 6.99 -4.51 -27.82
C GLY A 13 6.50 -3.07 -27.63
N VAL A 14 5.19 -2.90 -27.57
CA VAL A 14 4.57 -1.58 -27.34
C VAL A 14 5.00 -0.96 -26.01
N LEU A 15 5.06 -1.75 -24.93
CA LEU A 15 5.52 -1.28 -23.62
C LEU A 15 6.98 -0.81 -23.66
N ARG A 16 7.86 -1.50 -24.38
CA ARG A 16 9.25 -1.05 -24.60
C ARG A 16 9.30 0.29 -25.32
N GLU A 17 8.55 0.44 -26.41
CA GLU A 17 8.51 1.68 -27.17
C GLU A 17 8.03 2.87 -26.32
N ILE A 18 6.99 2.67 -25.52
CA ILE A 18 6.48 3.67 -24.59
C ILE A 18 7.56 4.09 -23.60
N ILE A 19 8.22 3.12 -22.95
CA ILE A 19 9.27 3.43 -21.96
C ILE A 19 10.46 4.10 -22.62
N GLN A 20 10.87 3.64 -23.80
CA GLN A 20 11.98 4.23 -24.53
C GLN A 20 11.67 5.66 -24.99
N LYS A 21 10.39 5.96 -25.27
CA LYS A 21 9.95 7.32 -25.59
C LYS A 21 9.94 8.25 -24.37
N LEU A 22 9.56 7.72 -23.21
CA LEU A 22 9.57 8.46 -21.95
C LEU A 22 10.99 8.71 -21.42
N ASN A 23 11.88 7.74 -21.59
CA ASN A 23 13.28 7.85 -21.22
C ASN A 23 14.16 7.17 -22.29
N PRO A 24 14.64 7.94 -23.29
CA PRO A 24 15.43 7.42 -24.40
C PRO A 24 16.73 6.72 -23.97
N ASN A 25 17.30 7.16 -22.85
CA ASN A 25 18.57 6.65 -22.32
C ASN A 25 18.36 5.43 -21.40
N ALA A 26 17.11 5.03 -21.12
CA ALA A 26 16.83 3.91 -20.24
C ALA A 26 17.28 2.58 -20.84
N ARG A 27 18.08 1.83 -20.07
CA ARG A 27 18.37 0.43 -20.36
C ARG A 27 17.22 -0.43 -19.84
N ILE A 28 16.51 -1.07 -20.74
CA ILE A 28 15.35 -1.89 -20.39
C ILE A 28 15.78 -3.34 -20.20
N VAL A 29 15.52 -3.90 -19.04
CA VAL A 29 15.71 -5.32 -18.73
C VAL A 29 14.36 -5.95 -18.43
N GLU A 30 14.03 -7.04 -19.09
CA GLU A 30 12.80 -7.80 -18.89
C GLU A 30 13.01 -8.90 -17.88
N THR A 31 12.08 -9.03 -16.95
CA THR A 31 12.17 -10.00 -15.88
C THR A 31 10.81 -10.63 -15.58
N SER A 32 10.86 -11.87 -15.08
CA SER A 32 9.72 -12.56 -14.50
C SER A 32 10.06 -12.95 -13.08
N PHE A 33 9.13 -12.75 -12.15
CA PHE A 33 9.34 -13.00 -10.72
C PHE A 33 10.55 -12.25 -10.13
N SER A 34 10.86 -11.06 -10.68
CA SER A 34 12.04 -10.25 -10.31
C SER A 34 13.39 -10.99 -10.41
N LYS A 35 13.47 -12.04 -11.23
CA LYS A 35 14.71 -12.77 -11.46
C LYS A 35 15.60 -11.96 -12.41
N ILE A 36 16.64 -11.35 -11.85
CA ILE A 36 17.60 -10.54 -12.58
C ILE A 36 18.99 -10.78 -11.99
N ASN A 37 20.02 -10.69 -12.83
CA ASN A 37 21.38 -10.71 -12.33
C ASN A 37 21.64 -9.40 -11.56
N PRO A 38 22.09 -9.44 -10.30
CA PRO A 38 22.38 -8.25 -9.52
C PRO A 38 23.33 -7.26 -10.20
N LYS A 39 24.25 -7.72 -11.03
CA LYS A 39 25.17 -6.88 -11.82
C LYS A 39 24.44 -5.94 -12.79
N GLU A 40 23.23 -6.27 -13.20
CA GLU A 40 22.39 -5.42 -14.05
C GLU A 40 21.78 -4.23 -13.31
N LEU A 41 21.76 -4.28 -11.98
CA LEU A 41 21.16 -3.26 -11.12
C LEU A 41 22.18 -2.50 -10.29
N LEU A 42 23.30 -3.15 -9.93
CA LEU A 42 24.28 -2.57 -9.04
C LEU A 42 25.49 -2.05 -9.80
N ASN A 43 26.01 -0.91 -9.37
CA ASN A 43 27.19 -0.28 -9.93
C ASN A 43 27.15 -0.08 -11.46
N THR A 44 25.98 0.24 -11.98
CA THR A 44 25.76 0.40 -13.43
C THR A 44 26.45 1.63 -14.02
N GLY A 45 26.76 2.63 -13.18
CA GLY A 45 27.34 3.90 -13.65
C GLY A 45 26.41 4.73 -14.55
N LEU A 46 25.14 4.35 -14.66
CA LEU A 46 24.18 5.00 -15.55
C LEU A 46 23.60 6.31 -15.00
N PHE A 47 23.75 6.56 -13.70
CA PHE A 47 23.28 7.80 -13.12
C PHE A 47 24.27 8.93 -13.39
N ASN A 48 23.82 9.96 -14.06
CA ASN A 48 24.57 11.20 -14.28
C ASN A 48 23.82 12.35 -13.60
N PHE A 49 24.42 12.92 -12.57
CA PHE A 49 23.81 13.99 -11.79
C PHE A 49 23.59 15.26 -12.62
N GLU A 50 24.56 15.64 -13.46
CA GLU A 50 24.48 16.83 -14.31
C GLU A 50 23.33 16.72 -15.34
N GLU A 51 23.14 15.54 -15.92
CA GLU A 51 22.07 15.26 -16.86
C GLU A 51 20.70 15.20 -16.15
N ALA A 52 20.66 14.64 -14.95
CA ALA A 52 19.46 14.60 -14.13
C ALA A 52 19.02 16.01 -13.70
N GLU A 53 19.96 16.85 -13.25
CA GLU A 53 19.72 18.23 -12.84
C GLU A 53 19.18 19.11 -13.98
N GLN A 54 19.58 18.82 -15.21
CA GLN A 54 19.10 19.52 -16.40
C GLN A 54 17.81 18.95 -17.00
N SER A 55 17.27 17.87 -16.42
CA SER A 55 16.02 17.31 -16.90
C SER A 55 14.85 18.27 -16.64
N ALA A 56 13.94 18.34 -17.61
CA ALA A 56 12.80 19.28 -17.55
C ALA A 56 11.99 19.13 -16.25
N GLY A 57 11.81 17.91 -15.76
CA GLY A 57 11.08 17.65 -14.51
C GLY A 57 11.78 18.17 -13.26
N TRP A 58 13.12 18.10 -13.20
CA TRP A 58 13.90 18.67 -12.09
C TRP A 58 13.89 20.20 -12.11
N ILE A 59 14.06 20.80 -13.29
CA ILE A 59 14.03 22.26 -13.45
C ILE A 59 12.64 22.80 -13.08
N GLU A 60 11.60 22.13 -13.51
CA GLU A 60 10.23 22.50 -13.19
C GLU A 60 9.97 22.41 -11.68
N GLU A 61 10.42 21.34 -11.02
CA GLU A 61 10.26 21.15 -9.58
C GLU A 61 11.08 22.15 -8.74
N LEU A 62 12.32 22.43 -9.15
CA LEU A 62 13.17 23.43 -8.49
C LEU A 62 12.68 24.88 -8.65
N ASN A 63 11.97 25.18 -9.73
CA ASN A 63 11.41 26.51 -10.00
C ASN A 63 10.01 26.72 -9.39
N LYS A 64 9.40 25.71 -8.80
CA LYS A 64 8.14 25.87 -8.07
C LYS A 64 8.41 26.61 -6.77
N GLU A 65 8.00 27.88 -6.69
CA GLU A 65 8.04 28.68 -5.45
C GLU A 65 7.09 28.16 -4.38
N GLU A 66 6.04 27.44 -4.76
CA GLU A 66 5.12 26.74 -3.88
C GLU A 66 4.95 25.28 -4.36
N HIS A 67 5.22 24.32 -3.49
CA HIS A 67 4.87 22.92 -3.72
C HIS A 67 3.36 22.76 -3.61
N THR A 68 2.68 22.71 -4.75
CA THR A 68 1.29 22.24 -4.77
C THR A 68 1.30 20.76 -4.36
N PRO A 69 0.56 20.38 -3.32
CA PRO A 69 0.49 18.97 -2.95
C PRO A 69 0.07 18.10 -4.15
N GLU A 70 0.73 16.98 -4.37
CA GLU A 70 0.41 16.04 -5.47
C GLU A 70 -1.08 15.70 -5.53
N THR A 71 -1.76 15.76 -4.39
CA THR A 71 -3.21 15.59 -4.26
C THR A 71 -4.01 16.64 -5.05
N GLU A 72 -3.53 17.86 -5.14
CA GLU A 72 -4.19 18.94 -5.91
C GLU A 72 -3.83 18.85 -7.38
N GLU A 73 -2.60 18.50 -7.70
CA GLU A 73 -2.10 18.41 -9.08
C GLU A 73 -2.81 17.27 -9.86
N TYR A 74 -3.02 16.14 -9.20
CA TYR A 74 -3.63 14.96 -9.85
C TYR A 74 -5.10 14.72 -9.48
N GLY A 75 -5.69 15.60 -8.65
CA GLY A 75 -7.06 15.44 -8.18
C GLY A 75 -7.27 14.18 -7.30
N ILE A 76 -6.17 13.67 -6.70
CA ILE A 76 -6.18 12.51 -5.82
C ILE A 76 -6.17 13.01 -4.38
N SER A 77 -7.12 12.57 -3.58
CA SER A 77 -7.17 12.87 -2.16
C SER A 77 -7.12 11.59 -1.32
N SER A 78 -6.72 11.73 -0.06
CA SER A 78 -6.75 10.63 0.89
C SER A 78 -7.61 10.98 2.10
N PHE A 79 -8.25 9.99 2.67
CA PHE A 79 -8.97 10.11 3.93
C PHE A 79 -8.74 8.89 4.79
N VAL A 80 -8.94 9.03 6.08
CA VAL A 80 -8.85 7.92 7.02
C VAL A 80 -10.21 7.71 7.66
N PHE A 81 -10.78 6.54 7.40
CA PHE A 81 -11.95 6.07 8.15
C PHE A 81 -11.48 5.50 9.49
N ARG A 82 -12.18 5.84 10.58
CA ARG A 82 -11.97 5.26 11.90
C ARG A 82 -13.30 4.89 12.52
N GLY A 83 -13.41 3.64 12.91
CA GLY A 83 -14.59 3.12 13.59
C GLY A 83 -14.17 2.05 14.60
N GLN A 84 -14.99 1.81 15.61
CA GLN A 84 -14.73 0.77 16.62
C GLN A 84 -15.74 -0.38 16.55
N LYS A 85 -16.94 -0.13 16.00
CA LYS A 85 -17.97 -1.17 15.90
C LYS A 85 -17.59 -2.22 14.87
N PRO A 86 -17.83 -3.51 15.15
CA PRO A 86 -17.53 -4.56 14.17
C PRO A 86 -18.34 -4.41 12.89
N PHE A 87 -17.75 -4.81 11.78
CA PHE A 87 -18.53 -4.98 10.56
C PHE A 87 -19.37 -6.26 10.63
N HIS A 88 -20.58 -6.18 10.09
CA HIS A 88 -21.41 -7.36 9.86
C HIS A 88 -20.84 -8.15 8.68
N PRO A 89 -20.49 -9.43 8.81
CA PRO A 89 -19.73 -10.16 7.81
C PRO A 89 -20.40 -10.19 6.43
N GLU A 90 -21.69 -10.52 6.35
CA GLU A 90 -22.41 -10.60 5.08
C GLU A 90 -22.56 -9.22 4.41
N ARG A 91 -22.88 -8.17 5.18
CA ARG A 91 -23.03 -6.80 4.64
C ARG A 91 -21.69 -6.26 4.17
N PHE A 92 -20.61 -6.53 4.90
CA PHE A 92 -19.28 -6.09 4.51
C PHE A 92 -18.78 -6.84 3.27
N TRP A 93 -19.04 -8.14 3.19
CA TRP A 93 -18.73 -8.93 2.01
C TRP A 93 -19.46 -8.43 0.76
N LYS A 94 -20.79 -8.18 0.89
CA LYS A 94 -21.57 -7.62 -0.19
C LYS A 94 -21.03 -6.26 -0.65
N TYR A 95 -20.71 -5.37 0.29
CA TYR A 95 -20.13 -4.06 -0.01
C TYR A 95 -18.83 -4.19 -0.81
N LEU A 96 -17.92 -5.06 -0.40
CA LEU A 96 -16.64 -5.23 -1.09
C LEU A 96 -16.77 -5.79 -2.51
N ASN A 97 -17.77 -6.62 -2.77
CA ASN A 97 -17.93 -7.27 -4.08
C ASN A 97 -18.87 -6.53 -5.03
N GLU A 98 -19.87 -5.82 -4.53
CA GLU A 98 -20.94 -5.26 -5.34
C GLU A 98 -21.00 -3.72 -5.30
N GLU A 99 -20.59 -3.12 -4.19
CA GLU A 99 -20.80 -1.70 -3.92
C GLU A 99 -19.49 -0.92 -3.71
N TYR A 100 -18.33 -1.58 -3.82
CA TYR A 100 -17.04 -0.92 -3.59
C TYR A 100 -16.77 0.15 -4.65
N PRO A 101 -16.46 1.40 -4.25
CA PRO A 101 -16.33 2.50 -5.20
C PRO A 101 -15.17 2.32 -6.19
N ASN A 102 -15.44 2.43 -7.47
CA ASN A 102 -14.46 2.24 -8.53
C ASN A 102 -13.40 3.35 -8.62
N ASN A 103 -13.66 4.50 -8.00
CA ASN A 103 -12.73 5.63 -7.95
C ASN A 103 -11.71 5.54 -6.80
N ILE A 104 -11.78 4.51 -5.98
CA ILE A 104 -10.76 4.26 -4.95
C ILE A 104 -9.56 3.58 -5.59
N ILE A 105 -8.44 4.30 -5.63
CA ILE A 105 -7.19 3.82 -6.22
C ILE A 105 -6.50 2.82 -5.30
N ARG A 106 -6.52 3.09 -3.98
CA ARG A 106 -5.86 2.25 -2.98
C ARG A 106 -6.54 2.36 -1.62
N THR A 107 -6.71 1.23 -0.97
CA THR A 107 -7.16 1.13 0.43
C THR A 107 -6.23 0.21 1.21
N LYS A 108 -5.95 0.59 2.44
CA LYS A 108 -5.27 -0.26 3.43
C LYS A 108 -5.86 -0.01 4.80
N GLY A 109 -6.01 -1.05 5.59
CA GLY A 109 -6.45 -0.90 6.96
C GLY A 109 -6.63 -2.23 7.68
N LEU A 110 -6.78 -2.12 8.98
CA LEU A 110 -7.23 -3.21 9.82
C LEU A 110 -8.73 -3.07 10.05
N PHE A 111 -9.40 -4.19 10.18
CA PHE A 111 -10.80 -4.23 10.58
C PHE A 111 -11.09 -5.52 11.36
N TRP A 112 -12.28 -5.59 11.94
CA TRP A 112 -12.77 -6.78 12.59
C TRP A 112 -14.25 -7.04 12.33
N LEU A 113 -14.63 -8.29 12.44
CA LEU A 113 -15.97 -8.78 12.15
C LEU A 113 -16.69 -9.21 13.44
N ALA A 114 -18.01 -8.97 13.50
CA ALA A 114 -18.83 -9.40 14.61
C ALA A 114 -18.81 -10.93 14.83
N SER A 115 -18.59 -11.71 13.76
CA SER A 115 -18.47 -13.18 13.81
C SER A 115 -17.11 -13.69 14.27
N ARG A 116 -16.08 -12.84 14.33
CA ARG A 116 -14.71 -13.17 14.72
C ARG A 116 -14.09 -12.02 15.53
N PRO A 117 -14.59 -11.77 16.73
CA PRO A 117 -14.21 -10.60 17.53
C PRO A 117 -12.76 -10.63 18.03
N GLU A 118 -12.12 -11.79 18.01
CA GLU A 118 -10.73 -11.98 18.37
C GLU A 118 -9.75 -11.61 17.26
N ASP A 119 -10.16 -11.74 15.98
CA ASP A 119 -9.25 -11.59 14.85
C ASP A 119 -9.11 -10.14 14.40
N ALA A 120 -7.88 -9.66 14.28
CA ALA A 120 -7.52 -8.49 13.51
C ALA A 120 -7.32 -8.92 12.05
N ILE A 121 -8.05 -8.29 11.13
CA ILE A 121 -8.04 -8.63 9.72
C ILE A 121 -7.47 -7.47 8.94
N ASN A 122 -6.49 -7.74 8.09
CA ASN A 122 -5.90 -6.75 7.20
C ASN A 122 -6.63 -6.77 5.85
N PHE A 123 -7.01 -5.59 5.40
CA PHE A 123 -7.52 -5.35 4.05
C PHE A 123 -6.53 -4.52 3.27
N SER A 124 -6.21 -4.94 2.07
CA SER A 124 -5.45 -4.14 1.12
C SER A 124 -6.08 -4.25 -0.26
N GLN A 125 -6.21 -3.10 -0.92
CA GLN A 125 -6.72 -3.00 -2.28
C GLN A 125 -5.82 -2.04 -3.06
N ALA A 126 -5.53 -2.36 -4.32
CA ALA A 126 -4.85 -1.49 -5.26
C ALA A 126 -5.36 -1.80 -6.68
N GLY A 127 -5.94 -0.79 -7.33
CA GLY A 127 -6.63 -0.99 -8.61
C GLY A 127 -7.72 -2.05 -8.48
N GLY A 128 -7.77 -2.99 -9.40
CA GLY A 128 -8.74 -4.09 -9.40
C GLY A 128 -8.40 -5.28 -8.50
N SER A 129 -7.31 -5.22 -7.73
CA SER A 129 -6.88 -6.33 -6.88
C SER A 129 -7.13 -6.03 -5.41
N SER A 130 -7.73 -6.97 -4.69
CA SER A 130 -7.90 -6.89 -3.23
C SER A 130 -7.38 -8.14 -2.53
N ARG A 131 -6.96 -7.97 -1.28
CA ARG A 131 -6.48 -9.04 -0.42
C ARG A 131 -7.01 -8.83 0.99
N ILE A 132 -7.53 -9.90 1.56
CA ILE A 132 -7.99 -9.99 2.94
C ILE A 132 -7.22 -11.11 3.61
N GLU A 133 -6.58 -10.81 4.72
CA GLU A 133 -5.80 -11.81 5.46
C GLU A 133 -5.84 -11.54 6.96
N ARG A 134 -5.69 -12.58 7.76
CA ARG A 134 -5.56 -12.44 9.21
C ARG A 134 -4.24 -11.76 9.54
N ALA A 135 -4.31 -10.63 10.23
CA ALA A 135 -3.13 -9.88 10.67
C ALA A 135 -2.65 -10.32 12.06
N GLY A 136 -3.57 -10.77 12.91
CA GLY A 136 -3.26 -11.18 14.26
C GLY A 136 -4.50 -11.31 15.12
N VAL A 137 -4.32 -11.09 16.41
CA VAL A 137 -5.37 -11.11 17.44
C VAL A 137 -5.36 -9.77 18.17
N TRP A 138 -6.53 -9.22 18.44
CA TRP A 138 -6.66 -7.99 19.22
C TRP A 138 -6.24 -8.24 20.67
N TRP A 139 -5.55 -7.30 21.26
CA TRP A 139 -5.17 -7.40 22.67
C TRP A 139 -6.38 -7.54 23.59
N ALA A 140 -7.49 -6.92 23.23
CA ALA A 140 -8.75 -7.05 23.97
C ALA A 140 -9.33 -8.46 24.00
N SER A 141 -8.83 -9.38 23.19
CA SER A 141 -9.23 -10.78 23.18
C SER A 141 -8.43 -11.65 24.15
N MET A 142 -7.44 -11.08 24.81
CA MET A 142 -6.57 -11.72 25.79
C MET A 142 -6.81 -11.14 27.19
N THR A 143 -6.57 -11.93 28.21
CA THR A 143 -6.50 -11.45 29.59
C THR A 143 -5.26 -10.58 29.80
N LEU A 144 -5.21 -9.80 30.87
CA LEU A 144 -4.06 -8.97 31.16
C LEU A 144 -2.77 -9.81 31.35
N ASP A 145 -2.89 -10.93 32.04
CA ASP A 145 -1.78 -11.85 32.28
C ASP A 145 -1.23 -12.44 30.96
N GLU A 146 -2.12 -12.79 30.04
CA GLU A 146 -1.70 -13.26 28.71
C GLU A 146 -0.97 -12.18 27.92
N ARG A 147 -1.47 -10.92 27.94
CA ARG A 147 -0.84 -9.79 27.24
C ARG A 147 0.57 -9.51 27.74
N THR A 148 0.79 -9.61 29.07
CA THR A 148 2.10 -9.33 29.66
C THR A 148 3.16 -10.38 29.32
N ASN A 149 2.81 -11.50 28.71
CA ASN A 149 3.76 -12.47 28.16
C ASN A 149 4.35 -12.04 26.80
N TYR A 150 3.79 -10.99 26.19
CA TYR A 150 4.27 -10.50 24.90
C TYR A 150 5.07 -9.22 25.06
N GLN A 151 6.34 -9.25 24.66
CA GLN A 151 7.21 -8.08 24.72
C GLN A 151 6.64 -6.90 23.92
N SER A 152 6.02 -7.16 22.78
CA SER A 152 5.37 -6.16 21.95
C SER A 152 4.21 -5.43 22.65
N PHE A 153 3.51 -6.09 23.56
CA PHE A 153 2.50 -5.44 24.40
C PHE A 153 3.16 -4.54 25.46
N ILE A 154 4.18 -5.06 26.13
CA ILE A 154 4.90 -4.32 27.17
C ILE A 154 5.49 -3.04 26.62
N ASP A 155 6.20 -3.14 25.50
CA ASP A 155 6.89 -2.02 24.85
C ASP A 155 5.93 -0.94 24.32
N ASN A 156 4.70 -1.30 23.98
CA ASN A 156 3.70 -0.39 23.40
C ASN A 156 2.50 -0.16 24.32
N ARG A 157 2.58 -0.56 25.57
CA ARG A 157 1.45 -0.55 26.52
C ARG A 157 0.75 0.81 26.62
N GLU A 158 1.51 1.85 26.80
CA GLU A 158 1.00 3.22 26.94
C GLU A 158 0.22 3.65 25.68
N PHE A 159 0.75 3.35 24.53
CA PHE A 159 0.08 3.62 23.26
C PHE A 159 -1.20 2.80 23.08
N ILE A 160 -1.17 1.51 23.40
CA ILE A 160 -2.32 0.62 23.30
C ILE A 160 -3.43 1.08 24.26
N GLU A 161 -3.08 1.36 25.52
CA GLU A 161 -4.02 1.83 26.53
C GLU A 161 -4.59 3.22 26.18
N SER A 162 -3.83 4.11 25.54
CA SER A 162 -4.32 5.39 25.04
C SER A 162 -5.41 5.29 23.97
N LYS A 163 -5.48 4.16 23.25
CA LYS A 163 -6.47 3.88 22.23
C LYS A 163 -7.59 2.95 22.71
N TRP A 164 -7.50 2.51 23.96
CA TRP A 164 -8.42 1.55 24.53
C TRP A 164 -9.80 2.14 24.78
N SER A 165 -10.83 1.52 24.21
CA SER A 165 -12.21 1.87 24.53
C SER A 165 -12.79 0.91 25.56
N GLU A 166 -13.68 1.42 26.41
CA GLU A 166 -14.35 0.63 27.43
C GLU A 166 -15.14 -0.56 26.83
N GLN A 167 -15.79 -0.33 25.70
CA GLN A 167 -16.65 -1.33 25.06
C GLN A 167 -15.90 -2.31 24.16
N TRP A 168 -14.86 -1.86 23.44
CA TRP A 168 -14.25 -2.63 22.36
C TRP A 168 -12.76 -2.93 22.54
N GLY A 169 -12.14 -2.36 23.60
CA GLY A 169 -10.71 -2.46 23.81
C GLY A 169 -9.92 -1.73 22.73
N ASP A 170 -8.90 -2.36 22.20
CA ASP A 170 -8.05 -1.87 21.11
C ASP A 170 -8.60 -2.17 19.69
N ARG A 171 -9.80 -2.74 19.59
CA ARG A 171 -10.42 -3.08 18.30
C ARG A 171 -10.79 -1.83 17.52
N MET A 172 -10.45 -1.83 16.25
CA MET A 172 -10.72 -0.70 15.34
C MET A 172 -10.97 -1.18 13.90
N ASN A 173 -11.55 -0.26 13.13
CA ASN A 173 -11.72 -0.36 11.68
C ASN A 173 -11.19 0.89 11.01
#